data_9ddd50f8c69b61a0801d096a01d670f9
#
_entry.id   9ddd50f8c69b61a0801d096a01d670f9
#
_cell.length_a   1.000
_cell.length_b   1.000
_cell.length_c   1.000
_cell.angle_alpha   90.00
_cell.angle_beta   90.00
_cell.angle_gamma   90.00
#
_symmetry.space_group_name_H-M   'P 1'
#
loop_
_entity.id
_entity.type
_entity.pdbx_description
1 polymer ?
#
loop_
_entity_poly.entity_id
_entity_poly.type
_entity_poly.pdbx_seq_one_letter_code
_entity_poly.pdbx_strand_id
1 'polypeptide(L)'
;MKRYSQLLEIIPDLEKIKEDKSLPIQDVRKKIIEAMHGEMVVGYMEVLSEYIDINEDIIVNFDRDTIFAYLTSTIRSDRFFDGALAYSIQSGLILAALKRLSILVDQDISD
;
A
#
# COMPACT_ATOMS: atom_id res chain seq x y z
N MET A 1 -17.26 9.03 -9.80
CA MET A 1 -16.00 9.21 -9.05
C MET A 1 -15.41 7.85 -8.70
N LYS A 2 -14.15 7.63 -9.02
CA LYS A 2 -13.50 6.34 -8.72
C LYS A 2 -13.12 6.27 -7.25
N ARG A 3 -13.41 5.14 -6.62
CA ARG A 3 -12.99 4.92 -5.23
C ARG A 3 -11.48 4.79 -5.17
N TYR A 4 -10.89 5.33 -4.11
CA TYR A 4 -9.46 5.23 -3.82
C TYR A 4 -8.58 5.87 -4.89
N SER A 5 -9.11 6.86 -5.63
CA SER A 5 -8.35 7.49 -6.72
C SER A 5 -7.03 8.09 -6.24
N GLN A 6 -6.99 8.66 -5.04
CA GLN A 6 -5.76 9.23 -4.51
C GLN A 6 -4.66 8.18 -4.36
N LEU A 7 -5.02 6.99 -3.88
CA LEU A 7 -4.05 5.89 -3.77
C LEU A 7 -3.61 5.40 -5.13
N LEU A 8 -4.57 5.19 -6.03
CA LEU A 8 -4.26 4.63 -7.35
C LEU A 8 -3.41 5.58 -8.21
N GLU A 9 -3.54 6.88 -8.00
CA GLU A 9 -2.75 7.87 -8.71
C GLU A 9 -1.26 7.83 -8.33
N ILE A 10 -0.91 7.18 -7.23
CA ILE A 10 0.47 7.05 -6.78
C ILE A 10 1.22 5.94 -7.54
N ILE A 11 0.49 5.02 -8.18
CA ILE A 11 1.10 3.87 -8.86
C ILE A 11 2.21 4.26 -9.83
N PRO A 12 2.04 5.25 -10.74
CA PRO A 12 3.12 5.60 -11.66
C PRO A 12 4.39 6.06 -10.95
N ASP A 13 4.26 6.80 -9.86
CA ASP A 13 5.42 7.26 -9.08
C ASP A 13 6.13 6.09 -8.43
N LEU A 14 5.37 5.11 -7.91
CA LEU A 14 5.95 3.92 -7.30
C LEU A 14 6.68 3.05 -8.32
N GLU A 15 6.16 2.98 -9.55
CA GLU A 15 6.83 2.23 -10.62
C GLU A 15 8.19 2.84 -10.95
N LYS A 16 8.27 4.17 -10.98
CA LYS A 16 9.54 4.86 -11.23
C LYS A 16 10.55 4.58 -10.12
N ILE A 17 10.10 4.59 -8.87
CA ILE A 17 10.98 4.33 -7.73
C ILE A 17 11.47 2.89 -7.74
N LYS A 18 10.62 1.95 -8.13
CA LYS A 18 11.02 0.54 -8.21
C LYS A 18 12.12 0.35 -9.25
N GLU A 19 12.06 1.08 -10.37
CA GLU A 19 13.06 1.00 -11.42
C GLU A 19 14.35 1.73 -11.05
N ASP A 20 14.24 2.85 -10.32
CA ASP A 20 15.39 3.66 -9.94
C ASP A 20 15.30 4.02 -8.46
N LYS A 21 15.99 3.24 -7.64
CA LYS A 21 15.95 3.40 -6.18
C LYS A 21 16.69 4.63 -5.68
N SER A 22 17.37 5.35 -6.56
CA SER A 22 18.02 6.62 -6.19
C SER A 22 17.04 7.78 -6.14
N LEU A 23 15.82 7.60 -6.67
CA LEU A 23 14.81 8.66 -6.65
C LEU A 23 14.35 8.95 -5.21
N PRO A 24 14.07 10.24 -4.90
CA PRO A 24 13.58 10.58 -3.57
C PRO A 24 12.16 10.03 -3.34
N ILE A 25 11.91 9.57 -2.12
CA ILE A 25 10.61 8.96 -1.78
C ILE A 25 9.73 9.87 -0.92
N GLN A 26 10.22 11.04 -0.53
CA GLN A 26 9.51 11.90 0.41
C GLN A 26 8.13 12.32 -0.07
N ASP A 27 8.01 12.72 -1.35
CA ASP A 27 6.73 13.13 -1.90
C ASP A 27 5.75 11.96 -1.97
N VAL A 28 6.22 10.78 -2.36
CA VAL A 28 5.38 9.58 -2.43
C VAL A 28 4.95 9.16 -1.03
N ARG A 29 5.86 9.19 -0.07
CA ARG A 29 5.55 8.87 1.31
C ARG A 29 4.43 9.77 1.84
N LYS A 30 4.54 11.07 1.60
CA LYS A 30 3.54 12.04 2.01
C LYS A 30 2.19 11.77 1.34
N LYS A 31 2.20 11.49 0.04
CA LYS A 31 0.98 11.18 -0.69
C LYS A 31 0.26 9.95 -0.15
N ILE A 32 1.03 8.92 0.21
CA ILE A 32 0.45 7.69 0.78
C ILE A 32 -0.22 8.00 2.12
N ILE A 33 0.46 8.75 2.98
CA ILE A 33 -0.08 9.09 4.29
C ILE A 33 -1.36 9.92 4.14
N GLU A 34 -1.36 10.90 3.26
CA GLU A 34 -2.53 11.74 3.01
C GLU A 34 -3.69 10.92 2.43
N ALA A 35 -3.40 10.04 1.47
CA ALA A 35 -4.44 9.23 0.85
C ALA A 35 -5.05 8.23 1.82
N MET A 36 -4.28 7.79 2.82
CA MET A 36 -4.78 6.87 3.83
C MET A 36 -5.50 7.56 4.98
N HIS A 37 -5.51 8.90 5.00
CA HIS A 37 -6.24 9.64 6.03
C HIS A 37 -7.74 9.32 5.93
N GLY A 38 -8.30 8.79 7.01
CA GLY A 38 -9.70 8.33 7.01
C GLY A 38 -9.89 6.90 6.54
N GLU A 39 -8.85 6.27 6.00
CA GLU A 39 -8.91 4.88 5.51
C GLU A 39 -8.15 3.90 6.42
N MET A 40 -7.61 4.40 7.53
CA MET A 40 -6.86 3.54 8.45
C MET A 40 -7.77 2.50 9.09
N VAL A 41 -7.29 1.28 9.21
CA VAL A 41 -8.07 0.14 9.68
C VAL A 41 -7.79 -0.15 11.14
N VAL A 42 -8.85 -0.24 11.95
CA VAL A 42 -8.75 -0.71 13.33
C VAL A 42 -8.68 -2.24 13.29
N GLY A 43 -7.83 -2.83 14.11
CA GLY A 43 -7.68 -4.29 14.12
C GLY A 43 -6.83 -4.85 13.01
N TYR A 44 -6.00 -4.01 12.38
CA TYR A 44 -5.15 -4.44 11.29
C TYR A 44 -4.19 -5.58 11.69
N MET A 45 -3.78 -5.63 12.95
CA MET A 45 -2.89 -6.68 13.43
C MET A 45 -3.56 -8.04 13.39
N GLU A 46 -4.85 -8.09 13.71
CA GLU A 46 -5.61 -9.34 13.66
C GLU A 46 -5.78 -9.84 12.23
N VAL A 47 -6.07 -8.91 11.31
CA VAL A 47 -6.22 -9.25 9.89
C VAL A 47 -4.92 -9.83 9.34
N LEU A 48 -3.78 -9.26 9.73
CA LEU A 48 -2.47 -9.69 9.22
C LEU A 48 -1.86 -10.86 10.00
N SER A 49 -2.46 -11.27 11.11
CA SER A 49 -1.87 -12.28 12.00
C SER A 49 -1.67 -13.65 11.34
N GLU A 50 -2.44 -13.96 10.30
CA GLU A 50 -2.32 -15.24 9.59
C GLU A 50 -1.13 -15.27 8.64
N TYR A 51 -0.47 -14.14 8.43
CA TYR A 51 0.67 -14.05 7.52
C TYR A 51 1.97 -13.96 8.32
N ILE A 52 2.88 -14.89 8.06
CA ILE A 52 4.19 -14.89 8.72
C ILE A 52 5.13 -13.90 8.04
N ASP A 53 5.09 -13.89 6.70
CA ASP A 53 5.97 -13.02 5.91
C ASP A 53 5.16 -12.52 4.71
N ILE A 54 5.12 -11.21 4.55
CA ILE A 54 4.35 -10.59 3.46
C ILE A 54 5.30 -10.20 2.34
N ASN A 55 5.08 -10.79 1.17
CA ASN A 55 5.85 -10.52 -0.04
C ASN A 55 4.91 -10.28 -1.22
N GLU A 56 5.45 -9.97 -2.40
CA GLU A 56 4.65 -9.67 -3.58
C GLU A 56 3.71 -10.82 -3.95
N ASP A 57 4.17 -12.06 -3.85
CA ASP A 57 3.38 -13.23 -4.22
C ASP A 57 2.14 -13.39 -3.34
N ILE A 58 2.25 -12.99 -2.09
CA ILE A 58 1.14 -13.03 -1.15
C ILE A 58 0.19 -11.86 -1.39
N ILE A 59 0.74 -10.66 -1.61
CA ILE A 59 -0.05 -9.44 -1.79
C ILE A 59 -0.99 -9.52 -3.00
N VAL A 60 -0.56 -10.17 -4.07
CA VAL A 60 -1.38 -10.27 -5.28
C VAL A 60 -2.68 -11.02 -5.06
N ASN A 61 -2.82 -11.71 -3.92
CA ASN A 61 -4.05 -12.44 -3.56
C ASN A 61 -4.84 -11.77 -2.42
N PHE A 62 -4.39 -10.61 -1.94
CA PHE A 62 -5.08 -9.91 -0.87
C PHE A 62 -6.47 -9.45 -1.31
N ASP A 63 -7.42 -9.46 -0.36
CA ASP A 63 -8.68 -8.76 -0.56
C ASP A 63 -8.51 -7.29 -0.12
N ARG A 64 -9.58 -6.51 -0.32
CA ARG A 64 -9.54 -5.07 -0.01
C ARG A 64 -9.18 -4.79 1.45
N ASP A 65 -9.83 -5.49 2.36
CA ASP A 65 -9.60 -5.28 3.79
C ASP A 65 -8.15 -5.57 4.18
N THR A 66 -7.59 -6.63 3.61
CA THR A 66 -6.21 -7.02 3.89
C THR A 66 -5.21 -6.00 3.33
N ILE A 67 -5.50 -5.45 2.13
CA ILE A 67 -4.67 -4.39 1.56
C ILE A 67 -4.63 -3.18 2.49
N PHE A 68 -5.78 -2.72 2.96
CA PHE A 68 -5.83 -1.56 3.85
C PHE A 68 -5.22 -1.85 5.21
N ALA A 69 -5.35 -3.08 5.70
CA ALA A 69 -4.67 -3.50 6.92
C ALA A 69 -3.15 -3.44 6.75
N TYR A 70 -2.65 -3.91 5.61
CA TYR A 70 -1.22 -3.85 5.32
C TYR A 70 -0.71 -2.41 5.25
N LEU A 71 -1.42 -1.54 4.54
CA LEU A 71 -1.03 -0.13 4.45
C LEU A 71 -1.06 0.56 5.82
N THR A 72 -2.10 0.26 6.62
CA THR A 72 -2.22 0.81 7.97
C THR A 72 -1.04 0.36 8.83
N SER A 73 -0.72 -0.93 8.78
CA SER A 73 0.39 -1.50 9.55
C SER A 73 1.72 -0.83 9.20
N THR A 74 1.95 -0.62 7.90
CA THR A 74 3.19 -0.01 7.43
C THR A 74 3.32 1.44 7.92
N ILE A 75 2.23 2.21 7.84
CA ILE A 75 2.24 3.60 8.28
C ILE A 75 2.43 3.70 9.79
N ARG A 76 1.76 2.85 10.56
CA ARG A 76 1.90 2.86 12.01
C ARG A 76 3.27 2.39 12.46
N SER A 77 3.84 1.40 11.77
CA SER A 77 5.19 0.91 12.09
C SER A 77 6.25 1.98 11.87
N ASP A 78 6.03 2.87 10.91
CA ASP A 78 6.98 3.93 10.60
C ASP A 78 7.17 4.90 11.78
N ARG A 79 6.23 4.96 12.71
CA ARG A 79 6.36 5.78 13.91
C ARG A 79 7.36 5.22 14.91
N PHE A 80 7.52 3.89 14.92
CA PHE A 80 8.38 3.20 15.88
C PHE A 80 9.70 2.75 15.27
N PHE A 81 9.69 2.48 13.97
CA PHE A 81 10.85 2.01 13.24
C PHE A 81 11.03 2.89 12.01
N ASP A 82 11.91 3.87 12.13
CA ASP A 82 12.19 4.78 11.01
C ASP A 82 12.54 3.97 9.77
N GLY A 83 11.87 4.26 8.68
CA GLY A 83 12.16 3.61 7.41
C GLY A 83 11.25 2.45 7.05
N ALA A 84 10.28 2.08 7.92
CA ALA A 84 9.35 0.99 7.61
C ALA A 84 8.57 1.30 6.33
N LEU A 85 8.01 2.50 6.22
CA LEU A 85 7.26 2.90 5.03
C LEU A 85 8.20 3.06 3.83
N ALA A 86 9.37 3.64 4.04
CA ALA A 86 10.37 3.79 2.99
C ALA A 86 10.78 2.42 2.43
N TYR A 87 11.00 1.44 3.29
CA TYR A 87 11.33 0.10 2.85
C TYR A 87 10.23 -0.50 1.99
N SER A 88 8.98 -0.38 2.43
CA SER A 88 7.84 -0.91 1.68
C SER A 88 7.66 -0.23 0.33
N ILE A 89 7.99 1.07 0.23
CA ILE A 89 7.96 1.79 -1.02
C ILE A 89 9.06 1.29 -1.96
N GLN A 90 10.29 1.23 -1.47
CA GLN A 90 11.45 0.88 -2.29
C GLN A 90 11.48 -0.59 -2.70
N SER A 91 10.95 -1.47 -1.86
CA SER A 91 10.91 -2.90 -2.16
C SER A 91 9.83 -3.29 -3.16
N GLY A 92 8.89 -2.37 -3.44
CA GLY A 92 7.80 -2.64 -4.37
C GLY A 92 6.57 -3.27 -3.72
N LEU A 93 6.57 -3.43 -2.40
CA LEU A 93 5.42 -4.04 -1.71
C LEU A 93 4.18 -3.15 -1.76
N ILE A 94 4.36 -1.84 -1.53
CA ILE A 94 3.24 -0.90 -1.64
C ILE A 94 2.71 -0.87 -3.08
N LEU A 95 3.61 -0.87 -4.05
CA LEU A 95 3.22 -0.91 -5.47
C LEU A 95 2.36 -2.15 -5.76
N ALA A 96 2.78 -3.32 -5.28
CA ALA A 96 2.02 -4.56 -5.47
C ALA A 96 0.63 -4.43 -4.84
N ALA A 97 0.54 -3.86 -3.64
CA ALA A 97 -0.73 -3.68 -2.94
C ALA A 97 -1.67 -2.76 -3.72
N LEU A 98 -1.17 -1.65 -4.24
CA LEU A 98 -2.00 -0.71 -5.00
C LEU A 98 -2.41 -1.26 -6.35
N LYS A 99 -1.55 -2.03 -7.01
CA LYS A 99 -1.93 -2.72 -8.24
C LYS A 99 -3.05 -3.72 -8.00
N ARG A 100 -2.97 -4.48 -6.91
CA ARG A 100 -4.03 -5.40 -6.53
C ARG A 100 -5.32 -4.65 -6.23
N LEU A 101 -5.23 -3.53 -5.52
CA LEU A 101 -6.41 -2.70 -5.24
C LEU A 101 -7.06 -2.21 -6.53
N SER A 102 -6.26 -1.81 -7.52
CA SER A 102 -6.76 -1.37 -8.81
C SER A 102 -7.58 -2.47 -9.49
N ILE A 103 -7.10 -3.70 -9.45
CA ILE A 103 -7.82 -4.85 -10.01
C ILE A 103 -9.16 -5.05 -9.29
N LEU A 104 -9.15 -4.99 -7.96
CA LEU A 104 -10.37 -5.20 -7.17
C LEU A 104 -11.40 -4.10 -7.42
N VAL A 105 -10.96 -2.86 -7.58
CA VAL A 105 -11.86 -1.74 -7.88
C VAL A 105 -12.48 -1.90 -9.26
N ASP A 106 -11.70 -2.32 -10.25
CA ASP A 106 -12.20 -2.58 -11.60
C ASP A 106 -13.24 -3.72 -11.61
N GLN A 107 -13.02 -4.74 -10.80
CA GLN A 107 -13.98 -5.85 -10.67
C GLN A 107 -15.31 -5.37 -10.05
N ASP A 108 -15.24 -4.49 -9.06
CA ASP A 108 -16.44 -3.91 -8.45
C ASP A 108 -17.24 -3.09 -9.45
N ILE A 109 -16.56 -2.36 -10.34
CA ILE A 109 -17.23 -1.52 -11.34
C ILE A 109 -17.90 -2.37 -12.42
N SER A 110 -17.33 -3.52 -12.74
CA SER A 110 -17.84 -4.37 -13.80
C SER A 110 -19.11 -5.13 -13.41
N ASP A 111 -19.47 -5.12 -12.16
CA ASP A 111 -20.72 -5.69 -11.68
C ASP A 111 -21.85 -4.69 -11.87
#